data_2da700e143beb240a2b7135356cbb063
#
_entry.id   2da700e143beb240a2b7135356cbb063
#
_cell.length_a   1.000
_cell.length_b   1.000
_cell.length_c   1.000
_cell.angle_alpha   90.00
_cell.angle_beta   90.00
_cell.angle_gamma   90.00
#
_symmetry.space_group_name_H-M   'P 1'
#
loop_
_entity.id
_entity.type
_entity.pdbx_description
1 polymer ?
#
loop_
_entity_poly.entity_id
_entity_poly.type
_entity_poly.pdbx_seq_one_letter_code
_entity_poly.pdbx_strand_id
1 'polypeptide(L)'
;MPLTDIFDETLDINSTSDYVLVFQAGYEELTFTILDAVRNKYIFLRSYTPDEKIRFSPDEVREIIEKDDFLLKKYRKTFILSATGLFTMVPASLYDPGKKDLYFKLNHGNVENHSILNNMIQEADSVLLYGISAPLYENLKSHYPSALFYHQIKPLFCFMDKEMRKLSGPYLHVNIENDSFCMALFTDYSLRYLNSFPYRNITDIVYYILNVIRFSGAGEIQSVHLSGSTERFDELTSLLTLYIKSIRFAAPAGNFSFSYVFNDTELHRYLSLFTAVNCES
;
A
#
# COMPACT_ATOMS: atom_id res chain seq x y z
N MET A 1 -8.86 19.67 -7.57
CA MET A 1 -8.98 19.07 -8.92
C MET A 1 -8.18 17.77 -8.90
N PRO A 2 -8.61 16.65 -9.50
CA PRO A 2 -7.81 15.43 -9.50
C PRO A 2 -6.46 15.63 -10.22
N LEU A 3 -5.40 15.04 -9.68
CA LEU A 3 -4.07 15.01 -10.30
C LEU A 3 -4.03 13.98 -11.44
N THR A 4 -4.59 12.81 -11.20
CA THR A 4 -4.76 11.73 -12.18
C THR A 4 -6.23 11.44 -12.35
N ASP A 5 -6.68 11.26 -13.59
CA ASP A 5 -8.06 10.90 -13.91
C ASP A 5 -8.09 10.03 -15.16
N ILE A 6 -8.11 8.72 -14.95
CA ILE A 6 -8.06 7.70 -16.01
C ILE A 6 -9.36 6.90 -15.95
N PHE A 7 -10.08 6.82 -17.04
CA PHE A 7 -11.32 6.05 -17.12
C PHE A 7 -11.50 5.39 -18.48
N ASP A 8 -12.04 4.17 -18.44
CA ASP A 8 -12.47 3.39 -19.62
C ASP A 8 -13.87 3.84 -20.02
N GLU A 9 -14.14 3.95 -21.30
CA GLU A 9 -15.46 4.32 -21.84
C GLU A 9 -16.58 3.36 -21.47
N THR A 10 -16.24 2.14 -21.05
CA THR A 10 -17.22 1.14 -20.58
C THR A 10 -17.65 1.33 -19.13
N LEU A 11 -17.10 2.34 -18.43
CA LEU A 11 -17.47 2.68 -17.06
C LEU A 11 -18.90 3.25 -17.04
N ASP A 12 -19.79 2.54 -16.35
CA ASP A 12 -21.18 2.99 -16.14
C ASP A 12 -21.39 3.30 -14.65
N ILE A 13 -21.57 4.57 -14.33
CA ILE A 13 -21.79 5.04 -12.95
C ILE A 13 -23.09 4.49 -12.32
N ASN A 14 -24.00 3.94 -13.11
CA ASN A 14 -25.23 3.31 -12.62
C ASN A 14 -25.05 1.82 -12.32
N SER A 15 -23.96 1.21 -12.76
CA SER A 15 -23.65 -0.22 -12.59
C SER A 15 -22.62 -0.49 -11.48
N THR A 16 -22.48 0.42 -10.52
CA THR A 16 -21.46 0.30 -9.44
C THR A 16 -21.67 -0.90 -8.52
N SER A 17 -22.87 -1.50 -8.49
CA SER A 17 -23.14 -2.78 -7.81
C SER A 17 -22.37 -3.98 -8.37
N ASP A 18 -21.84 -3.87 -9.59
CA ASP A 18 -21.00 -4.89 -10.24
C ASP A 18 -19.51 -4.60 -10.08
N TYR A 19 -19.17 -3.48 -9.46
CA TYR A 19 -17.81 -3.00 -9.33
C TYR A 19 -17.29 -3.13 -7.90
N VAL A 20 -15.97 -3.22 -7.80
CA VAL A 20 -15.22 -3.15 -6.54
C VAL A 20 -14.48 -1.82 -6.49
N LEU A 21 -14.69 -1.08 -5.42
CA LEU A 21 -13.93 0.14 -5.10
C LEU A 21 -12.73 -0.23 -4.23
N VAL A 22 -11.54 0.21 -4.62
CA VAL A 22 -10.36 0.23 -3.74
C VAL A 22 -9.94 1.67 -3.56
N PHE A 23 -10.00 2.16 -2.32
CA PHE A 23 -9.70 3.54 -1.96
C PHE A 23 -8.54 3.58 -0.96
N GLN A 24 -7.41 4.14 -1.37
CA GLN A 24 -6.28 4.40 -0.49
C GLN A 24 -6.37 5.80 0.08
N ALA A 25 -6.56 5.86 1.40
CA ALA A 25 -6.58 7.09 2.15
C ALA A 25 -5.20 7.29 2.80
N GLY A 26 -4.35 8.05 2.13
CA GLY A 26 -3.10 8.59 2.66
C GLY A 26 -3.26 10.05 3.05
N TYR A 27 -2.35 10.57 3.86
CA TYR A 27 -2.36 12.00 4.19
C TYR A 27 -1.88 12.89 3.05
N GLU A 28 -1.02 12.37 2.18
CA GLU A 28 -0.37 13.12 1.11
C GLU A 28 -1.04 12.92 -0.24
N GLU A 29 -1.74 11.81 -0.39
CA GLU A 29 -2.48 11.45 -1.60
C GLU A 29 -3.70 10.62 -1.26
N LEU A 30 -4.82 10.92 -1.90
CA LEU A 30 -6.01 10.08 -1.91
C LEU A 30 -6.14 9.48 -3.30
N THR A 31 -6.09 8.18 -3.39
CA THR A 31 -6.16 7.48 -4.68
C THR A 31 -7.19 6.39 -4.63
N PHE A 32 -8.00 6.28 -5.67
CA PHE A 32 -8.94 5.17 -5.77
C PHE A 32 -9.02 4.59 -7.18
N THR A 33 -9.36 3.33 -7.24
CA THR A 33 -9.53 2.59 -8.48
C THR A 33 -10.81 1.76 -8.44
N ILE A 34 -11.35 1.48 -9.62
CA ILE A 34 -12.55 0.67 -9.78
C ILE A 34 -12.20 -0.55 -10.63
N LEU A 35 -12.50 -1.74 -10.07
CA LEU A 35 -12.45 -3.02 -10.77
C LEU A 35 -13.87 -3.42 -11.18
N ASP A 36 -14.08 -3.63 -12.46
CA ASP A 36 -15.25 -4.36 -12.96
C ASP A 36 -15.11 -5.84 -12.56
N ALA A 37 -15.91 -6.26 -11.57
CA ALA A 37 -15.81 -7.61 -11.01
C ALA A 37 -16.42 -8.69 -11.92
N VAL A 38 -17.20 -8.31 -12.92
CA VAL A 38 -17.75 -9.24 -13.92
C VAL A 38 -16.68 -9.60 -14.95
N ARG A 39 -15.93 -8.60 -15.40
CA ARG A 39 -14.85 -8.76 -16.39
C ARG A 39 -13.48 -9.01 -15.78
N ASN A 40 -13.35 -8.86 -14.46
CA ASN A 40 -12.07 -8.84 -13.73
C ASN A 40 -11.06 -7.85 -14.37
N LYS A 41 -11.52 -6.63 -14.61
CA LYS A 41 -10.77 -5.62 -15.35
C LYS A 41 -10.78 -4.28 -14.59
N TYR A 42 -9.61 -3.71 -14.34
CA TYR A 42 -9.50 -2.33 -13.85
C TYR A 42 -9.86 -1.36 -14.96
N ILE A 43 -10.81 -0.45 -14.65
CA ILE A 43 -11.44 0.45 -15.65
C ILE A 43 -11.35 1.93 -15.23
N PHE A 44 -10.84 2.22 -14.02
CA PHE A 44 -10.80 3.58 -13.48
C PHE A 44 -9.64 3.74 -12.49
N LEU A 45 -9.01 4.93 -12.52
CA LEU A 45 -8.05 5.37 -11.50
C LEU A 45 -8.16 6.89 -11.37
N ARG A 46 -8.29 7.38 -10.13
CA ARG A 46 -8.26 8.80 -9.83
C ARG A 46 -7.45 9.07 -8.58
N SER A 47 -6.66 10.15 -8.61
CA SER A 47 -5.92 10.60 -7.44
C SER A 47 -6.12 12.09 -7.18
N TYR A 48 -6.03 12.45 -5.89
CA TYR A 48 -6.07 13.80 -5.38
C TYR A 48 -4.84 14.06 -4.53
N THR A 49 -4.24 15.24 -4.70
CA THR A 49 -3.19 15.77 -3.83
C THR A 49 -3.69 17.02 -3.12
N PRO A 50 -3.22 17.32 -1.90
CA PRO A 50 -3.63 18.53 -1.20
C PRO A 50 -3.11 19.78 -1.92
N ASP A 51 -3.98 20.81 -2.00
CA ASP A 51 -3.60 22.11 -2.52
C ASP A 51 -2.70 22.82 -1.50
N GLU A 52 -1.56 23.37 -1.91
CA GLU A 52 -0.63 24.19 -1.10
C GLU A 52 -0.21 23.61 0.28
N LYS A 53 -0.69 22.44 0.65
CA LYS A 53 -0.40 21.75 1.91
C LYS A 53 0.38 20.46 1.63
N ILE A 54 1.07 20.00 2.67
CA ILE A 54 1.76 18.71 2.59
C ILE A 54 0.79 17.54 2.83
N ARG A 55 -0.33 17.78 3.52
CA ARG A 55 -1.25 16.71 3.98
C ARG A 55 -2.70 17.14 3.99
N PHE A 56 -3.58 16.20 3.66
CA PHE A 56 -5.02 16.35 3.86
C PHE A 56 -5.40 16.33 5.34
N SER A 57 -6.34 17.19 5.72
CA SER A 57 -7.07 17.05 6.96
C SER A 57 -8.22 16.04 6.81
N PRO A 58 -8.74 15.45 7.91
CA PRO A 58 -9.93 14.60 7.85
C PRO A 58 -11.16 15.26 7.21
N ASP A 59 -11.32 16.58 7.38
CA ASP A 59 -12.43 17.32 6.78
C ASP A 59 -12.27 17.47 5.27
N GLU A 60 -11.06 17.72 4.77
CA GLU A 60 -10.78 17.75 3.33
C GLU A 60 -11.02 16.39 2.67
N VAL A 61 -10.67 15.31 3.35
CA VAL A 61 -11.00 13.95 2.88
C VAL A 61 -12.51 13.76 2.76
N ARG A 62 -13.27 14.21 3.79
CA ARG A 62 -14.73 14.16 3.76
C ARG A 62 -15.29 14.95 2.59
N GLU A 63 -14.82 16.17 2.39
CA GLU A 63 -15.27 17.02 1.28
C GLU A 63 -15.00 16.40 -0.09
N ILE A 64 -13.84 15.74 -0.28
CA ILE A 64 -13.53 15.03 -1.51
C ILE A 64 -14.51 13.87 -1.71
N ILE A 65 -14.77 13.07 -0.69
CA ILE A 65 -15.73 11.95 -0.75
C ILE A 65 -17.13 12.47 -1.12
N GLU A 66 -17.58 13.57 -0.51
CA GLU A 66 -18.91 14.15 -0.72
C GLU A 66 -19.07 14.84 -2.08
N LYS A 67 -17.99 15.26 -2.71
CA LYS A 67 -18.00 15.96 -4.01
C LYS A 67 -17.71 15.07 -5.20
N ASP A 68 -17.09 13.92 -4.97
CA ASP A 68 -16.73 12.98 -6.05
C ASP A 68 -17.90 12.07 -6.40
N ASP A 69 -18.31 12.08 -7.66
CA ASP A 69 -19.47 11.33 -8.15
C ASP A 69 -19.33 9.80 -7.99
N PHE A 70 -18.09 9.28 -7.97
CA PHE A 70 -17.85 7.84 -7.82
C PHE A 70 -17.73 7.45 -6.34
N LEU A 71 -17.08 8.25 -5.49
CA LEU A 71 -16.87 7.92 -4.08
C LEU A 71 -18.19 7.87 -3.28
N LEU A 72 -19.22 8.61 -3.68
CA LEU A 72 -20.54 8.57 -3.06
C LEU A 72 -21.37 7.32 -3.40
N LYS A 73 -20.95 6.52 -4.37
CA LYS A 73 -21.76 5.38 -4.84
C LYS A 73 -21.59 4.16 -3.92
N LYS A 74 -22.58 3.28 -3.98
CA LYS A 74 -22.50 1.96 -3.35
C LYS A 74 -21.90 0.96 -4.33
N TYR A 75 -20.88 0.28 -3.87
CA TYR A 75 -20.18 -0.74 -4.64
C TYR A 75 -20.53 -2.14 -4.13
N ARG A 76 -20.35 -3.15 -4.99
CA ARG A 76 -20.41 -4.56 -4.61
C ARG A 76 -19.51 -4.84 -3.40
N LYS A 77 -18.33 -4.23 -3.38
CA LYS A 77 -17.35 -4.31 -2.31
C LYS A 77 -16.50 -3.06 -2.27
N THR A 78 -16.09 -2.68 -1.08
CA THR A 78 -15.19 -1.54 -0.87
C THR A 78 -14.04 -1.94 0.02
N PHE A 79 -12.82 -1.69 -0.44
CA PHE A 79 -11.59 -1.77 0.34
C PHE A 79 -11.11 -0.37 0.65
N ILE A 80 -10.79 -0.12 1.91
CA ILE A 80 -10.13 1.11 2.34
C ILE A 80 -8.71 0.75 2.76
N LEU A 81 -7.72 1.31 2.05
CA LEU A 81 -6.32 1.13 2.37
C LEU A 81 -5.81 2.32 3.18
N SER A 82 -5.18 2.06 4.31
CA SER A 82 -4.44 3.06 5.08
C SER A 82 -2.98 3.01 4.69
N ALA A 83 -2.46 4.12 4.17
CA ALA A 83 -1.04 4.32 3.88
C ALA A 83 -0.41 5.10 5.03
N THR A 84 0.18 4.40 5.99
CA THR A 84 0.84 5.00 7.15
C THR A 84 2.11 4.22 7.51
N GLY A 85 3.15 4.91 7.98
CA GLY A 85 4.34 4.27 8.53
C GLY A 85 4.15 3.72 9.95
N LEU A 86 2.99 3.98 10.58
CA LEU A 86 2.68 3.56 11.95
C LEU A 86 2.10 2.14 11.96
N PHE A 87 2.95 1.14 11.81
CA PHE A 87 2.53 -0.25 11.91
C PHE A 87 3.54 -1.11 12.66
N THR A 88 3.08 -2.24 13.17
CA THR A 88 3.90 -3.26 13.83
C THR A 88 3.36 -4.66 13.55
N MET A 89 4.24 -5.63 13.38
CA MET A 89 3.85 -7.03 13.25
C MET A 89 4.06 -7.78 14.56
N VAL A 90 3.05 -8.57 14.94
CA VAL A 90 3.09 -9.44 16.12
C VAL A 90 2.85 -10.87 15.63
N PRO A 91 3.74 -11.85 15.94
CA PRO A 91 3.49 -13.25 15.64
C PRO A 91 2.12 -13.69 16.18
N ALA A 92 1.34 -14.43 15.38
CA ALA A 92 -0.02 -14.83 15.78
C ALA A 92 -0.05 -15.61 17.08
N SER A 93 0.97 -16.45 17.32
CA SER A 93 1.13 -17.21 18.56
C SER A 93 1.34 -16.37 19.83
N LEU A 94 1.76 -15.10 19.66
CA LEU A 94 2.01 -14.14 20.76
C LEU A 94 0.91 -13.08 20.85
N TYR A 95 0.02 -13.02 19.88
CA TYR A 95 -0.98 -11.97 19.81
C TYR A 95 -2.16 -12.21 20.74
N ASP A 96 -2.42 -11.27 21.63
CA ASP A 96 -3.59 -11.17 22.47
C ASP A 96 -4.42 -9.93 22.05
N PRO A 97 -5.63 -10.09 21.50
CA PRO A 97 -6.46 -8.96 21.07
C PRO A 97 -6.72 -7.92 22.17
N GLY A 98 -6.78 -8.35 23.44
CA GLY A 98 -6.94 -7.46 24.60
C GLY A 98 -5.73 -6.56 24.88
N LYS A 99 -4.59 -6.84 24.26
CA LYS A 99 -3.33 -6.11 24.45
C LYS A 99 -2.84 -5.39 23.20
N LYS A 100 -3.68 -5.22 22.17
CA LYS A 100 -3.27 -4.62 20.89
C LYS A 100 -2.60 -3.24 21.07
N ASP A 101 -3.14 -2.40 21.95
CA ASP A 101 -2.60 -1.07 22.21
C ASP A 101 -1.22 -1.14 22.88
N LEU A 102 -0.97 -2.16 23.72
CA LEU A 102 0.34 -2.38 24.35
C LEU A 102 1.40 -2.74 23.31
N TYR A 103 1.10 -3.69 22.40
CA TYR A 103 2.04 -4.06 21.33
C TYR A 103 2.37 -2.86 20.43
N PHE A 104 1.35 -2.08 20.08
CA PHE A 104 1.53 -0.89 19.23
C PHE A 104 2.39 0.15 19.94
N LYS A 105 2.10 0.42 21.21
CA LYS A 105 2.81 1.39 22.05
C LYS A 105 4.28 1.04 22.26
N LEU A 106 4.66 -0.23 22.31
CA LEU A 106 6.04 -0.66 22.43
C LEU A 106 6.94 -0.13 21.30
N ASN A 107 6.39 -0.03 20.08
CA ASN A 107 7.14 0.42 18.91
C ASN A 107 6.95 1.91 18.59
N HIS A 108 5.77 2.46 18.90
CA HIS A 108 5.41 3.82 18.45
C HIS A 108 5.17 4.80 19.61
N GLY A 109 5.31 4.34 20.86
CA GLY A 109 5.01 5.20 22.03
C GLY A 109 3.51 5.47 22.17
N ASN A 110 3.18 6.58 22.83
CA ASN A 110 1.80 7.06 22.91
C ASN A 110 1.47 7.83 21.64
N VAL A 111 0.64 7.24 20.79
CA VAL A 111 0.09 7.92 19.60
C VAL A 111 -1.31 8.36 19.92
N GLU A 112 -1.46 9.64 20.29
CA GLU A 112 -2.76 10.23 20.60
C GLU A 112 -3.62 10.36 19.35
N ASN A 113 -4.93 10.34 19.52
CA ASN A 113 -5.93 10.52 18.45
C ASN A 113 -5.82 9.50 17.29
N HIS A 114 -5.34 8.29 17.55
CA HIS A 114 -5.31 7.21 16.57
C HIS A 114 -6.17 6.02 17.02
N SER A 115 -6.90 5.46 16.07
CA SER A 115 -7.54 4.15 16.19
C SER A 115 -6.56 3.06 15.78
N ILE A 116 -6.32 2.07 16.65
CA ILE A 116 -5.45 0.94 16.35
C ILE A 116 -6.29 -0.16 15.73
N LEU A 117 -6.03 -0.45 14.46
CA LEU A 117 -6.67 -1.53 13.71
C LEU A 117 -5.70 -2.70 13.52
N ASN A 118 -6.22 -3.82 13.06
CA ASN A 118 -5.40 -5.00 12.79
C ASN A 118 -5.80 -5.71 11.49
N ASN A 119 -4.81 -6.36 10.88
CA ASN A 119 -5.03 -7.29 9.77
C ASN A 119 -4.24 -8.56 10.03
N MET A 120 -4.84 -9.71 9.76
CA MET A 120 -4.09 -10.96 9.72
C MET A 120 -3.28 -11.04 8.44
N ILE A 121 -2.01 -11.37 8.54
CA ILE A 121 -1.10 -11.70 7.44
C ILE A 121 -0.84 -13.20 7.52
N GLN A 122 -1.64 -13.96 6.81
CA GLN A 122 -1.63 -15.44 6.88
C GLN A 122 -0.29 -16.00 6.42
N GLU A 123 0.30 -15.44 5.38
CA GLU A 123 1.55 -15.85 4.77
C GLU A 123 2.75 -15.71 5.73
N ALA A 124 2.64 -14.85 6.76
CA ALA A 124 3.67 -14.66 7.78
C ALA A 124 3.26 -15.16 9.17
N ASP A 125 2.10 -15.81 9.30
CA ASP A 125 1.50 -16.20 10.60
C ASP A 125 1.59 -15.08 11.64
N SER A 126 1.18 -13.87 11.25
CA SER A 126 1.36 -12.67 12.05
C SER A 126 0.18 -11.72 11.94
N VAL A 127 -0.05 -10.95 12.99
CA VAL A 127 -1.03 -9.86 13.03
C VAL A 127 -0.30 -8.54 12.80
N LEU A 128 -0.71 -7.81 11.78
CA LEU A 128 -0.27 -6.45 11.50
C LEU A 128 -1.18 -5.48 12.25
N LEU A 129 -0.63 -4.77 13.23
CA LEU A 129 -1.29 -3.65 13.91
C LEU A 129 -0.91 -2.35 13.24
N TYR A 130 -1.86 -1.44 13.06
CA TYR A 130 -1.57 -0.14 12.46
C TYR A 130 -2.44 0.97 13.04
N GLY A 131 -1.89 2.18 13.07
CA GLY A 131 -2.56 3.38 13.56
C GLY A 131 -3.12 4.20 12.40
N ILE A 132 -4.41 4.52 12.47
CA ILE A 132 -5.06 5.49 11.60
C ILE A 132 -5.60 6.63 12.45
N SER A 133 -5.55 7.88 11.97
CA SER A 133 -6.16 9.00 12.66
C SER A 133 -7.63 8.69 13.02
N ALA A 134 -8.00 8.83 14.27
CA ALA A 134 -9.36 8.51 14.73
C ALA A 134 -10.43 9.33 14.00
N PRO A 135 -10.29 10.66 13.78
CA PRO A 135 -11.26 11.41 12.99
C PRO A 135 -11.36 10.94 11.53
N LEU A 136 -10.23 10.55 10.91
CA LEU A 136 -10.23 10.01 9.54
C LEU A 136 -10.93 8.64 9.50
N TYR A 137 -10.65 7.77 10.46
CA TYR A 137 -11.29 6.46 10.54
C TYR A 137 -12.80 6.57 10.71
N GLU A 138 -13.28 7.41 11.64
CA GLU A 138 -14.71 7.63 11.87
C GLU A 138 -15.41 8.20 10.64
N ASN A 139 -14.77 9.12 9.95
CA ASN A 139 -15.25 9.68 8.69
C ASN A 139 -15.41 8.59 7.62
N LEU A 140 -14.34 7.84 7.35
CA LEU A 140 -14.35 6.74 6.37
C LEU A 140 -15.37 5.66 6.76
N LYS A 141 -15.48 5.31 8.04
CA LYS A 141 -16.42 4.31 8.54
C LYS A 141 -17.87 4.74 8.39
N SER A 142 -18.16 6.04 8.54
CA SER A 142 -19.51 6.59 8.36
C SER A 142 -19.97 6.53 6.91
N HIS A 143 -19.07 6.82 5.95
CA HIS A 143 -19.37 6.76 4.52
C HIS A 143 -19.40 5.33 3.97
N TYR A 144 -18.53 4.46 4.50
CA TYR A 144 -18.35 3.09 4.02
C TYR A 144 -18.49 2.07 5.18
N PRO A 145 -19.70 1.92 5.78
CA PRO A 145 -19.90 1.08 6.97
C PRO A 145 -19.57 -0.40 6.77
N SER A 146 -19.64 -0.89 5.54
CA SER A 146 -19.35 -2.28 5.16
C SER A 146 -17.97 -2.46 4.53
N ALA A 147 -17.12 -1.42 4.49
CA ALA A 147 -15.79 -1.52 3.89
C ALA A 147 -14.86 -2.41 4.72
N LEU A 148 -13.96 -3.07 4.01
CA LEU A 148 -12.82 -3.77 4.59
C LEU A 148 -11.65 -2.81 4.74
N PHE A 149 -11.21 -2.60 5.97
CA PHE A 149 -10.08 -1.73 6.27
C PHE A 149 -8.79 -2.54 6.31
N TYR A 150 -7.86 -2.21 5.42
CA TYR A 150 -6.54 -2.81 5.35
C TYR A 150 -5.46 -1.75 5.50
N HIS A 151 -4.35 -2.14 6.10
CA HIS A 151 -3.10 -1.42 5.89
C HIS A 151 -2.54 -1.78 4.51
N GLN A 152 -1.92 -0.83 3.82
CA GLN A 152 -1.33 -1.07 2.48
C GLN A 152 -0.31 -2.22 2.45
N ILE A 153 0.34 -2.52 3.59
CA ILE A 153 1.26 -3.65 3.71
C ILE A 153 0.56 -4.99 3.48
N LYS A 154 -0.71 -5.14 3.81
CA LYS A 154 -1.41 -6.42 3.61
C LYS A 154 -1.46 -6.82 2.13
N PRO A 155 -1.98 -6.02 1.19
CA PRO A 155 -1.93 -6.35 -0.24
C PRO A 155 -0.50 -6.43 -0.79
N LEU A 156 0.40 -5.57 -0.34
CA LEU A 156 1.81 -5.66 -0.73
C LEU A 156 2.43 -6.99 -0.27
N PHE A 157 2.11 -7.43 0.95
CA PHE A 157 2.65 -8.69 1.47
C PHE A 157 2.15 -9.89 0.68
N CYS A 158 0.84 -9.96 0.39
CA CYS A 158 0.25 -10.99 -0.47
C CYS A 158 0.91 -11.01 -1.86
N PHE A 159 1.24 -9.86 -2.42
CA PHE A 159 1.98 -9.75 -3.68
C PHE A 159 3.42 -10.25 -3.53
N MET A 160 4.15 -9.76 -2.52
CA MET A 160 5.55 -10.13 -2.28
C MET A 160 5.73 -11.62 -2.03
N ASP A 161 4.83 -12.26 -1.26
CA ASP A 161 4.85 -13.70 -1.03
C ASP A 161 4.75 -14.49 -2.33
N LYS A 162 3.85 -14.08 -3.23
CA LYS A 162 3.69 -14.72 -4.54
C LYS A 162 4.92 -14.51 -5.45
N GLU A 163 5.50 -13.31 -5.42
CA GLU A 163 6.69 -13.02 -6.25
C GLU A 163 7.94 -13.72 -5.74
N MET A 164 8.17 -13.74 -4.42
CA MET A 164 9.35 -14.43 -3.87
C MET A 164 9.34 -15.92 -4.15
N ARG A 165 8.17 -16.56 -4.20
CA ARG A 165 8.04 -18.00 -4.52
C ARG A 165 8.42 -18.35 -5.95
N LYS A 166 8.52 -17.36 -6.85
CA LYS A 166 8.98 -17.54 -8.23
C LYS A 166 10.50 -17.45 -8.36
N LEU A 167 11.19 -17.05 -7.28
CA LEU A 167 12.62 -16.77 -7.29
C LEU A 167 13.39 -17.82 -6.47
N SER A 168 14.62 -18.10 -6.87
CA SER A 168 15.58 -18.83 -6.06
C SER A 168 16.52 -17.82 -5.39
N GLY A 169 16.45 -17.72 -4.05
CA GLY A 169 17.30 -16.84 -3.28
C GLY A 169 16.56 -15.68 -2.59
N PRO A 170 17.30 -14.75 -1.99
CA PRO A 170 16.68 -13.64 -1.24
C PRO A 170 15.86 -12.73 -2.14
N TYR A 171 14.70 -12.28 -1.62
CA TYR A 171 13.83 -11.32 -2.26
C TYR A 171 13.75 -10.06 -1.41
N LEU A 172 14.19 -8.93 -1.94
CA LEU A 172 14.12 -7.62 -1.30
C LEU A 172 13.15 -6.71 -2.06
N HIS A 173 12.12 -6.24 -1.36
CA HIS A 173 11.15 -5.30 -1.88
C HIS A 173 11.19 -3.98 -1.11
N VAL A 174 11.12 -2.86 -1.82
CA VAL A 174 11.08 -1.51 -1.25
C VAL A 174 9.89 -0.78 -1.84
N ASN A 175 8.92 -0.45 -0.98
CA ASN A 175 7.77 0.38 -1.34
C ASN A 175 8.01 1.80 -0.86
N ILE A 176 8.01 2.77 -1.76
CA ILE A 176 8.40 4.15 -1.48
C ILE A 176 7.15 5.02 -1.46
N GLU A 177 7.04 5.84 -0.45
CA GLU A 177 6.05 6.91 -0.27
C GLU A 177 6.79 8.25 -0.25
N ASN A 178 6.08 9.36 -0.19
CA ASN A 178 6.70 10.69 -0.27
C ASN A 178 7.67 11.00 0.87
N ASP A 179 7.37 10.60 2.11
CA ASP A 179 8.17 10.92 3.31
C ASP A 179 8.77 9.68 4.01
N SER A 180 8.43 8.50 3.53
CA SER A 180 8.82 7.24 4.14
C SER A 180 8.90 6.12 3.09
N PHE A 181 9.54 5.03 3.44
CA PHE A 181 9.53 3.81 2.64
C PHE A 181 9.46 2.59 3.54
N CYS A 182 8.83 1.56 3.02
CA CYS A 182 8.77 0.26 3.68
C CYS A 182 9.67 -0.73 2.94
N MET A 183 10.37 -1.55 3.70
CA MET A 183 11.30 -2.55 3.19
C MET A 183 10.97 -3.93 3.74
N ALA A 184 10.83 -4.91 2.86
CA ALA A 184 10.60 -6.30 3.21
C ALA A 184 11.69 -7.19 2.60
N LEU A 185 12.32 -8.02 3.43
CA LEU A 185 13.31 -9.01 3.02
C LEU A 185 12.82 -10.41 3.35
N PHE A 186 12.84 -11.27 2.35
CA PHE A 186 12.53 -12.70 2.48
C PHE A 186 13.77 -13.53 2.16
N THR A 187 13.97 -14.59 2.94
CA THR A 187 14.95 -15.64 2.66
C THR A 187 14.30 -16.99 2.96
N ASP A 188 14.66 -18.01 2.20
CA ASP A 188 14.13 -19.36 2.41
C ASP A 188 12.58 -19.39 2.49
N TYR A 189 11.93 -18.61 1.63
CA TYR A 189 10.47 -18.43 1.57
C TYR A 189 9.83 -17.92 2.86
N SER A 190 10.59 -17.23 3.70
CA SER A 190 10.11 -16.68 4.99
C SER A 190 10.47 -15.22 5.12
N LEU A 191 9.59 -14.45 5.75
CA LEU A 191 9.87 -13.06 6.10
C LEU A 191 11.01 -13.01 7.14
N ARG A 192 12.08 -12.28 6.81
CA ARG A 192 13.19 -11.99 7.72
C ARG A 192 13.16 -10.61 8.30
N TYR A 193 12.64 -9.68 7.50
CA TYR A 193 12.65 -8.28 7.88
C TYR A 193 11.49 -7.55 7.24
N LEU A 194 10.78 -6.73 8.02
CA LEU A 194 9.79 -5.78 7.54
C LEU A 194 9.82 -4.57 8.45
N ASN A 195 10.09 -3.42 7.89
CA ASN A 195 10.06 -2.15 8.65
C ASN A 195 9.82 -0.96 7.71
N SER A 196 9.35 0.15 8.29
CA SER A 196 9.22 1.44 7.63
C SER A 196 10.23 2.43 8.19
N PHE A 197 10.73 3.29 7.32
CA PHE A 197 11.72 4.31 7.66
C PHE A 197 11.30 5.65 7.06
N PRO A 198 11.39 6.73 7.83
CA PRO A 198 11.34 8.06 7.25
C PRO A 198 12.62 8.34 6.45
N TYR A 199 12.52 9.13 5.41
CA TYR A 199 13.67 9.62 4.66
C TYR A 199 13.51 11.10 4.30
N ARG A 200 14.63 11.77 4.09
CA ARG A 200 14.67 13.16 3.61
C ARG A 200 15.34 13.27 2.25
N ASN A 201 16.27 12.37 1.99
CA ASN A 201 17.03 12.34 0.76
C ASN A 201 17.03 10.92 0.16
N ILE A 202 17.19 10.81 -1.14
CA ILE A 202 17.29 9.51 -1.81
C ILE A 202 18.47 8.67 -1.27
N THR A 203 19.55 9.33 -0.87
CA THR A 203 20.69 8.67 -0.24
C THR A 203 20.36 7.97 1.08
N ASP A 204 19.33 8.43 1.81
CA ASP A 204 18.87 7.76 3.03
C ASP A 204 18.28 6.39 2.68
N ILE A 205 17.48 6.32 1.61
CA ILE A 205 16.90 5.06 1.12
C ILE A 205 18.01 4.08 0.73
N VAL A 206 18.99 4.54 -0.06
CA VAL A 206 20.14 3.74 -0.46
C VAL A 206 20.92 3.24 0.77
N TYR A 207 21.17 4.11 1.73
CA TYR A 207 21.86 3.76 2.97
C TYR A 207 21.14 2.64 3.73
N TYR A 208 19.82 2.75 3.94
CA TYR A 208 19.06 1.74 4.65
C TYR A 208 18.99 0.41 3.87
N ILE A 209 18.83 0.45 2.56
CA ILE A 209 18.85 -0.75 1.71
C ILE A 209 20.19 -1.49 1.87
N LEU A 210 21.30 -0.78 1.74
CA LEU A 210 22.64 -1.38 1.84
C LEU A 210 22.91 -1.91 3.25
N ASN A 211 22.43 -1.23 4.30
CA ASN A 211 22.53 -1.74 5.67
C ASN A 211 21.74 -3.01 5.89
N VAL A 212 20.49 -3.09 5.41
CA VAL A 212 19.69 -4.31 5.51
C VAL A 212 20.37 -5.46 4.76
N ILE A 213 20.88 -5.22 3.55
CA ILE A 213 21.64 -6.23 2.79
C ILE A 213 22.85 -6.71 3.60
N ARG A 214 23.62 -5.77 4.15
CA ARG A 214 24.87 -6.09 4.88
C ARG A 214 24.63 -6.86 6.17
N PHE A 215 23.62 -6.48 6.95
CA PHE A 215 23.42 -6.98 8.31
C PHE A 215 22.37 -8.09 8.43
N SER A 216 21.60 -8.36 7.38
CA SER A 216 20.55 -9.41 7.40
C SER A 216 21.09 -10.82 7.41
N GLY A 217 22.36 -11.04 6.99
CA GLY A 217 22.88 -12.38 6.77
C GLY A 217 22.21 -13.13 5.60
N ALA A 218 21.46 -12.44 4.74
CA ALA A 218 20.66 -13.05 3.67
C ALA A 218 21.49 -13.59 2.49
N GLY A 219 22.82 -13.41 2.51
CA GLY A 219 23.67 -13.72 1.36
C GLY A 219 23.62 -12.63 0.28
N GLU A 220 23.98 -12.97 -0.94
CA GLU A 220 24.02 -12.03 -2.06
C GLU A 220 22.60 -11.70 -2.55
N ILE A 221 22.16 -10.46 -2.39
CA ILE A 221 20.92 -9.96 -2.98
C ILE A 221 21.22 -9.45 -4.38
N GLN A 222 20.74 -10.16 -5.38
CA GLN A 222 21.03 -9.86 -6.79
C GLN A 222 20.06 -8.81 -7.37
N SER A 223 18.87 -8.70 -6.81
CA SER A 223 17.87 -7.76 -7.30
C SER A 223 17.11 -7.08 -6.16
N VAL A 224 16.79 -5.81 -6.36
CA VAL A 224 15.84 -5.04 -5.54
C VAL A 224 14.59 -4.77 -6.36
N HIS A 225 13.43 -5.02 -5.76
CA HIS A 225 12.13 -4.76 -6.36
C HIS A 225 11.54 -3.48 -5.77
N LEU A 226 11.17 -2.54 -6.62
CA LEU A 226 10.67 -1.23 -6.23
C LEU A 226 9.19 -1.09 -6.55
N SER A 227 8.45 -0.43 -5.66
CA SER A 227 7.08 0.02 -5.87
C SER A 227 6.82 1.34 -5.14
N GLY A 228 5.60 1.87 -5.26
CA GLY A 228 5.22 3.14 -4.65
C GLY A 228 5.53 4.33 -5.54
N SER A 229 5.57 5.52 -4.98
CA SER A 229 5.67 6.77 -5.70
C SER A 229 6.78 7.67 -5.17
N THR A 230 7.65 8.12 -6.06
CA THR A 230 8.57 9.25 -5.86
C THR A 230 8.92 9.85 -7.20
N GLU A 231 9.05 11.16 -7.26
CA GLU A 231 9.54 11.88 -8.46
C GLU A 231 11.03 11.61 -8.75
N ARG A 232 11.74 10.97 -7.81
CA ARG A 232 13.21 10.76 -7.87
C ARG A 232 13.60 9.31 -8.10
N PHE A 233 12.75 8.50 -8.76
CA PHE A 233 13.10 7.12 -9.09
C PHE A 233 14.35 7.00 -9.95
N ASP A 234 14.56 7.90 -10.91
CA ASP A 234 15.74 7.89 -11.77
C ASP A 234 17.04 8.08 -10.97
N GLU A 235 17.02 8.98 -9.99
CA GLU A 235 18.16 9.19 -9.09
C GLU A 235 18.39 7.96 -8.21
N LEU A 236 17.32 7.42 -7.62
CA LEU A 236 17.40 6.22 -6.76
C LEU A 236 17.97 5.03 -7.54
N THR A 237 17.43 4.74 -8.71
CA THR A 237 17.87 3.62 -9.54
C THR A 237 19.32 3.80 -9.98
N SER A 238 19.71 5.02 -10.37
CA SER A 238 21.10 5.34 -10.74
C SER A 238 22.08 5.08 -9.58
N LEU A 239 21.72 5.47 -8.36
CA LEU A 239 22.55 5.23 -7.17
C LEU A 239 22.60 3.75 -6.79
N LEU A 240 21.45 3.06 -6.82
CA LEU A 240 21.39 1.64 -6.46
C LEU A 240 22.17 0.73 -7.43
N THR A 241 22.21 1.07 -8.74
CA THR A 241 22.96 0.30 -9.74
C THR A 241 24.47 0.26 -9.49
N LEU A 242 25.01 1.15 -8.67
CA LEU A 242 26.40 1.12 -8.24
C LEU A 242 26.72 -0.06 -7.30
N TYR A 243 25.67 -0.62 -6.65
CA TYR A 243 25.84 -1.63 -5.60
C TYR A 243 25.06 -2.91 -5.86
N ILE A 244 24.02 -2.87 -6.69
CA ILE A 244 23.06 -3.95 -6.91
C ILE A 244 22.97 -4.27 -8.40
N LYS A 245 23.05 -5.55 -8.75
CA LYS A 245 23.10 -6.00 -10.14
C LYS A 245 21.83 -5.70 -10.94
N SER A 246 20.67 -5.75 -10.28
CA SER A 246 19.38 -5.58 -10.95
C SER A 246 18.40 -4.83 -10.10
N ILE A 247 17.73 -3.87 -10.70
CA ILE A 247 16.61 -3.14 -10.10
C ILE A 247 15.38 -3.39 -10.98
N ARG A 248 14.28 -3.73 -10.37
CA ARG A 248 13.03 -4.07 -11.06
C ARG A 248 11.87 -3.30 -10.46
N PHE A 249 11.03 -2.72 -11.29
CA PHE A 249 9.75 -2.21 -10.84
C PHE A 249 8.74 -3.36 -10.75
N ALA A 250 8.01 -3.40 -9.64
CA ALA A 250 7.02 -4.43 -9.38
C ALA A 250 5.77 -4.17 -10.25
N ALA A 251 5.34 -5.15 -11.00
CA ALA A 251 4.13 -5.06 -11.81
C ALA A 251 2.95 -5.75 -11.08
N PRO A 252 1.81 -5.07 -10.88
CA PRO A 252 0.63 -5.70 -10.27
C PRO A 252 0.23 -6.96 -11.04
N ALA A 253 0.03 -8.05 -10.31
CA ALA A 253 -0.35 -9.33 -10.86
C ALA A 253 -1.49 -9.97 -10.03
N GLY A 254 -2.41 -10.64 -10.72
CA GLY A 254 -3.57 -11.30 -10.11
C GLY A 254 -4.51 -11.87 -11.16
N ASN A 255 -5.69 -12.28 -10.71
CA ASN A 255 -6.75 -12.73 -11.60
C ASN A 255 -7.54 -11.52 -12.18
N PHE A 256 -6.83 -10.51 -12.64
CA PHE A 256 -7.40 -9.31 -13.24
C PHE A 256 -6.57 -8.85 -14.43
N SER A 257 -7.15 -8.00 -15.23
CA SER A 257 -6.50 -7.30 -16.34
C SER A 257 -6.66 -5.79 -16.16
N PHE A 258 -5.95 -5.03 -16.99
CA PHE A 258 -6.10 -3.58 -17.06
C PHE A 258 -6.76 -3.19 -18.38
N SER A 259 -7.58 -2.15 -18.35
CA SER A 259 -8.05 -1.51 -19.57
C SER A 259 -6.86 -0.89 -20.33
N TYR A 260 -7.01 -0.74 -21.64
CA TYR A 260 -6.02 -0.09 -22.49
C TYR A 260 -5.67 1.35 -22.04
N VAL A 261 -6.58 2.01 -21.31
CA VAL A 261 -6.36 3.36 -20.79
C VAL A 261 -5.22 3.42 -19.75
N PHE A 262 -4.77 2.27 -19.24
CA PHE A 262 -3.64 2.16 -18.32
C PHE A 262 -2.29 1.90 -19.01
N ASN A 263 -2.24 1.80 -20.35
CA ASN A 263 -1.01 1.42 -21.06
C ASN A 263 0.18 2.36 -20.78
N ASP A 264 -0.08 3.65 -20.56
CA ASP A 264 0.94 4.64 -20.25
C ASP A 264 1.08 4.92 -18.74
N THR A 265 0.43 4.11 -17.89
CA THR A 265 0.45 4.29 -16.43
C THR A 265 1.59 3.49 -15.80
N GLU A 266 2.34 4.11 -14.92
CA GLU A 266 3.34 3.45 -14.09
C GLU A 266 2.66 2.65 -12.97
N LEU A 267 2.19 1.45 -13.29
CA LEU A 267 1.37 0.63 -12.41
C LEU A 267 2.04 0.29 -11.07
N HIS A 268 3.37 0.27 -11.01
CA HIS A 268 4.12 0.04 -9.77
C HIS A 268 3.86 1.09 -8.69
N ARG A 269 3.46 2.31 -9.08
CA ARG A 269 3.08 3.38 -8.14
C ARG A 269 1.86 3.01 -7.31
N TYR A 270 0.96 2.23 -7.87
CA TYR A 270 -0.33 1.88 -7.29
C TYR A 270 -0.41 0.39 -6.92
N LEU A 271 0.72 -0.24 -6.63
CA LEU A 271 0.82 -1.70 -6.44
C LEU A 271 -0.12 -2.20 -5.33
N SER A 272 -0.13 -1.55 -4.16
CA SER A 272 -1.02 -1.91 -3.05
C SER A 272 -2.50 -1.80 -3.43
N LEU A 273 -2.83 -0.75 -4.19
CA LEU A 273 -4.19 -0.46 -4.63
C LEU A 273 -4.72 -1.56 -5.55
N PHE A 274 -3.95 -1.90 -6.61
CA PHE A 274 -4.36 -2.92 -7.58
C PHE A 274 -4.30 -4.36 -7.04
N THR A 275 -3.50 -4.61 -6.00
CA THR A 275 -3.39 -5.96 -5.43
C THR A 275 -4.32 -6.22 -4.26
N ALA A 276 -5.04 -5.22 -3.76
CA ALA A 276 -5.95 -5.33 -2.61
C ALA A 276 -7.03 -6.40 -2.79
N VAL A 277 -7.56 -6.55 -3.99
CA VAL A 277 -8.60 -7.55 -4.31
C VAL A 277 -8.11 -9.01 -4.20
N ASN A 278 -6.80 -9.23 -4.21
CA ASN A 278 -6.21 -10.57 -4.08
C ASN A 278 -6.13 -11.09 -2.63
N CYS A 279 -6.44 -10.25 -1.63
CA CYS A 279 -6.24 -10.54 -0.21
C CYS A 279 -7.46 -11.17 0.48
N GLU A 280 -8.39 -11.70 -0.26
CA GLU A 280 -9.66 -12.24 0.24
C GLU A 280 -9.68 -13.76 0.36
N SER A 281 -8.58 -14.39 0.26
CA SER A 281 -8.51 -15.85 0.44
C SER A 281 -8.43 -16.26 1.90
#